data_31227d2fc2b0fadbb5a91613a666dbc8
#
_entry.id   31227d2fc2b0fadbb5a91613a666dbc8
#
_cell.length_a   1.000
_cell.length_b   1.000
_cell.length_c   1.000
_cell.angle_alpha   90.00
_cell.angle_beta   90.00
_cell.angle_gamma   90.00
#
_symmetry.space_group_name_H-M   'P 1'
#
loop_
_entity.id
_entity.type
_entity.pdbx_description
1 polymer ?
#
loop_
_entity_poly.entity_id
_entity_poly.type
_entity_poly.pdbx_seq_one_letter_code
_entity_poly.pdbx_strand_id
1 'polypeptide(L)'
;MSVLNTPNGYTMDNSGKRVVVDPVTRIEGHMRCEVNVDENNMITNAVSTGTMWRGLEVILKGRDPRDAWAFTERICGVCTGTHALTSVRAVEDALGIQIPDNANSIRNMMQLALQIHDHIVHFYHLHALDWVNPVNALRADPKATSELQQKVSPSHPLSSPGYFRDVQNRLKKFVESGQLGLFKNGYWDNPAYLLPPEADLMATTHYLEALDLQKEIVKVHTIFGGKNPHPNWLVGGVPCPINIDGVGSVGAINMERLNLVSSIIDKCQEFNENVYIPDVIAIGGFYKNWLYGGGLSSQACLAYGDIPENPNDFSPEQLHLPRGAIINGNLNEVHDVDPRDPEQVQEFVDHSWYTYGEPGKGLHPWDGVTEPQYELGPNAKGTRTNIIELDEAAKYSWIKAPRWKGHAMEVGPLARYVVGYAKGHEDIKNQVDGLLRKMDLPFNAVFSTLGRTAARALESEYCSRLQRHFFDKMMTNIKNGDESTANVEKWDPSSWPKEAKGVGMTEAPRGALGHWVKIKDGRIENYQCVVPTTWNGSPRDTQGNIGAFEASLMNTKVERPEEPVEILRTLHSFDPCLACSTHVMSPDGEELTTVKVR
;
A
#
# COMPACT_ATOMS: atom_id res chain seq x y z
N MET A 1 -5.29 -26.95 23.83
CA MET A 1 -4.67 -25.64 24.16
C MET A 1 -3.25 -25.71 23.62
N SER A 2 -2.94 -24.94 22.61
CA SER A 2 -1.57 -24.91 22.09
C SER A 2 -1.02 -23.51 22.26
N VAL A 3 -0.14 -23.35 23.23
CA VAL A 3 0.76 -22.20 23.28
C VAL A 3 1.86 -22.46 22.24
N LEU A 4 2.03 -21.55 21.32
CA LEU A 4 3.04 -21.59 20.27
C LEU A 4 4.06 -20.47 20.52
N ASN A 5 5.33 -20.82 20.69
CA ASN A 5 6.43 -19.86 20.66
C ASN A 5 6.98 -19.80 19.23
N THR A 6 6.94 -18.63 18.62
CA THR A 6 7.44 -18.43 17.25
C THR A 6 8.92 -18.06 17.25
N PRO A 7 9.69 -18.42 16.20
CA PRO A 7 11.10 -18.07 16.12
C PRO A 7 11.35 -16.54 16.10
N ASN A 8 10.38 -15.76 15.59
CA ASN A 8 10.47 -14.30 15.61
C ASN A 8 9.92 -13.65 16.90
N GLY A 9 9.88 -14.43 18.00
CA GLY A 9 9.77 -13.91 19.36
C GLY A 9 8.35 -13.68 19.90
N TYR A 10 7.31 -14.14 19.18
CA TYR A 10 5.92 -14.04 19.63
C TYR A 10 5.49 -15.31 20.35
N THR A 11 4.76 -15.16 21.47
CA THR A 11 4.07 -16.26 22.14
C THR A 11 2.59 -16.15 21.82
N MET A 12 2.03 -17.17 21.17
CA MET A 12 0.63 -17.20 20.74
C MET A 12 -0.12 -18.26 21.56
N ASP A 13 -1.31 -17.89 22.04
CA ASP A 13 -2.21 -18.77 22.76
C ASP A 13 -3.60 -18.69 22.11
N ASN A 14 -4.05 -19.81 21.51
CA ASN A 14 -5.36 -19.90 20.90
C ASN A 14 -6.47 -20.34 21.85
N SER A 15 -6.22 -20.36 23.14
CA SER A 15 -7.27 -20.45 24.17
C SER A 15 -8.05 -19.12 24.25
N GLY A 16 -9.16 -19.10 24.92
CA GLY A 16 -9.96 -17.91 25.07
C GLY A 16 -11.03 -17.72 23.97
N LYS A 17 -11.65 -16.53 23.95
CA LYS A 17 -12.77 -16.23 23.06
C LYS A 17 -12.26 -15.95 21.63
N ARG A 18 -12.78 -16.66 20.64
CA ARG A 18 -12.51 -16.39 19.22
C ARG A 18 -13.37 -15.20 18.75
N VAL A 19 -12.72 -14.19 18.16
CA VAL A 19 -13.35 -13.02 17.51
C VAL A 19 -13.02 -13.08 16.03
N VAL A 20 -14.03 -12.97 15.18
CA VAL A 20 -13.89 -13.07 13.72
C VAL A 20 -14.36 -11.77 13.09
N VAL A 21 -13.52 -11.18 12.25
CA VAL A 21 -13.83 -10.05 11.39
C VAL A 21 -13.82 -10.53 9.94
N ASP A 22 -15.02 -10.69 9.35
CA ASP A 22 -15.19 -11.23 8.00
C ASP A 22 -16.44 -10.63 7.32
N PRO A 23 -16.25 -9.83 6.26
CA PRO A 23 -14.97 -9.32 5.77
C PRO A 23 -14.40 -8.17 6.61
N VAL A 24 -13.08 -7.95 6.51
CA VAL A 24 -12.48 -6.67 6.90
C VAL A 24 -12.91 -5.64 5.87
N THR A 25 -13.64 -4.61 6.31
CA THR A 25 -14.16 -3.54 5.43
C THR A 25 -13.17 -2.39 5.26
N ARG A 26 -13.43 -1.48 4.32
CA ARG A 26 -12.59 -0.30 4.01
C ARG A 26 -11.12 -0.64 3.70
N ILE A 27 -10.94 -1.73 2.96
CA ILE A 27 -9.67 -2.15 2.36
C ILE A 27 -9.91 -2.43 0.87
N GLU A 28 -8.85 -2.61 0.11
CA GLU A 28 -8.94 -3.17 -1.22
C GLU A 28 -8.94 -4.70 -1.14
N GLY A 29 -9.88 -5.36 -1.85
CA GLY A 29 -9.98 -6.81 -1.93
C GLY A 29 -10.67 -7.46 -0.72
N HIS A 30 -10.38 -8.73 -0.47
CA HIS A 30 -11.12 -9.58 0.46
C HIS A 30 -10.22 -10.21 1.52
N MET A 31 -10.42 -9.83 2.77
CA MET A 31 -9.66 -10.29 3.92
C MET A 31 -10.59 -10.76 5.04
N ARG A 32 -10.20 -11.85 5.67
CA ARG A 32 -10.73 -12.31 6.95
C ARG A 32 -9.64 -12.23 8.01
N CYS A 33 -10.00 -11.83 9.21
CA CYS A 33 -9.12 -11.84 10.37
C CYS A 33 -9.80 -12.56 11.52
N GLU A 34 -9.09 -13.48 12.16
CA GLU A 34 -9.53 -14.16 13.36
C GLU A 34 -8.51 -13.92 14.47
N VAL A 35 -9.00 -13.59 15.66
CA VAL A 35 -8.13 -13.47 16.84
C VAL A 35 -8.70 -14.24 18.00
N ASN A 36 -7.84 -14.66 18.94
CA ASN A 36 -8.27 -15.08 20.26
C ASN A 36 -7.99 -13.96 21.25
N VAL A 37 -8.92 -13.75 22.17
CA VAL A 37 -8.77 -12.79 23.27
C VAL A 37 -8.88 -13.52 24.61
N ASP A 38 -8.03 -13.12 25.56
CA ASP A 38 -8.04 -13.63 26.92
C ASP A 38 -9.20 -13.04 27.75
N GLU A 39 -9.24 -13.35 29.04
CA GLU A 39 -10.22 -12.83 30.00
C GLU A 39 -10.18 -11.30 30.18
N ASN A 40 -9.08 -10.65 29.81
CA ASN A 40 -8.88 -9.20 29.86
C ASN A 40 -9.14 -8.54 28.49
N ASN A 41 -9.65 -9.29 27.50
CA ASN A 41 -9.82 -8.90 26.11
C ASN A 41 -8.49 -8.50 25.41
N MET A 42 -7.36 -9.05 25.83
CA MET A 42 -6.09 -8.91 25.14
C MET A 42 -5.96 -9.95 24.03
N ILE A 43 -5.54 -9.53 22.84
CA ILE A 43 -5.29 -10.46 21.73
C ILE A 43 -4.05 -11.30 22.04
N THR A 44 -4.26 -12.62 22.11
CA THR A 44 -3.24 -13.63 22.40
C THR A 44 -2.90 -14.50 21.19
N ASN A 45 -3.68 -14.47 20.13
CA ASN A 45 -3.45 -15.16 18.88
C ASN A 45 -4.12 -14.38 17.74
N ALA A 46 -3.51 -14.37 16.56
CA ALA A 46 -4.05 -13.73 15.37
C ALA A 46 -3.76 -14.55 14.12
N VAL A 47 -4.75 -14.59 13.22
CA VAL A 47 -4.70 -15.25 11.91
C VAL A 47 -5.27 -14.32 10.87
N SER A 48 -4.50 -14.01 9.84
CA SER A 48 -4.91 -13.16 8.72
C SER A 48 -5.02 -13.97 7.43
N THR A 49 -6.13 -13.81 6.72
CA THR A 49 -6.46 -14.65 5.57
C THR A 49 -6.83 -13.80 4.37
N GLY A 50 -6.09 -13.95 3.27
CA GLY A 50 -6.59 -13.56 1.96
C GLY A 50 -7.56 -14.62 1.46
N THR A 51 -8.79 -14.22 1.15
CA THR A 51 -9.88 -15.17 0.84
C THR A 51 -10.16 -15.33 -0.66
N MET A 52 -9.35 -14.70 -1.54
CA MET A 52 -9.49 -14.74 -3.00
C MET A 52 -8.23 -15.19 -3.72
N TRP A 53 -8.40 -15.81 -4.90
CA TRP A 53 -7.32 -16.15 -5.85
C TRP A 53 -7.80 -15.95 -7.30
N ARG A 54 -6.98 -15.35 -8.21
CA ARG A 54 -7.35 -15.06 -9.63
C ARG A 54 -6.40 -15.65 -10.68
N GLY A 55 -5.24 -16.19 -10.29
CA GLY A 55 -4.31 -16.91 -11.17
C GLY A 55 -3.62 -16.08 -12.25
N LEU A 56 -3.34 -14.78 -12.04
CA LEU A 56 -2.73 -13.92 -13.06
C LEU A 56 -1.32 -14.37 -13.47
N GLU A 57 -0.55 -14.93 -12.57
CA GLU A 57 0.76 -15.52 -12.87
C GLU A 57 0.66 -16.68 -13.86
N VAL A 58 -0.41 -17.48 -13.77
CA VAL A 58 -0.70 -18.58 -14.70
C VAL A 58 -1.17 -18.05 -16.06
N ILE A 59 -2.00 -17.01 -16.07
CA ILE A 59 -2.53 -16.36 -17.28
C ILE A 59 -1.42 -15.77 -18.15
N LEU A 60 -0.32 -15.31 -17.54
CA LEU A 60 0.80 -14.67 -18.24
C LEU A 60 1.69 -15.66 -19.01
N LYS A 61 1.68 -16.96 -18.66
CA LYS A 61 2.50 -17.96 -19.35
C LYS A 61 2.13 -18.06 -20.85
N GLY A 62 3.14 -18.08 -21.70
CA GLY A 62 2.99 -18.17 -23.16
C GLY A 62 2.63 -16.84 -23.86
N ARG A 63 2.42 -15.75 -23.12
CA ARG A 63 2.09 -14.44 -23.71
C ARG A 63 3.34 -13.68 -24.18
N ASP A 64 3.10 -12.65 -24.97
CA ASP A 64 4.13 -11.70 -25.39
C ASP A 64 4.55 -10.87 -24.16
N PRO A 65 5.84 -10.78 -23.85
CA PRO A 65 6.30 -10.00 -22.70
C PRO A 65 5.98 -8.50 -22.81
N ARG A 66 5.82 -7.95 -24.02
CA ARG A 66 5.44 -6.53 -24.22
C ARG A 66 4.03 -6.22 -23.74
N ASP A 67 3.15 -7.23 -23.63
CA ASP A 67 1.76 -7.10 -23.19
C ASP A 67 1.59 -7.41 -21.70
N ALA A 68 2.62 -7.91 -21.02
CA ALA A 68 2.54 -8.34 -19.63
C ALA A 68 2.01 -7.24 -18.69
N TRP A 69 2.40 -5.99 -18.92
CA TRP A 69 1.93 -4.84 -18.14
C TRP A 69 0.41 -4.68 -18.16
N ALA A 70 -0.23 -4.94 -19.29
CA ALA A 70 -1.68 -4.79 -19.43
C ALA A 70 -2.46 -5.84 -18.62
N PHE A 71 -1.89 -7.03 -18.41
CA PHE A 71 -2.47 -8.07 -17.56
C PHE A 71 -2.15 -7.80 -16.08
N THR A 72 -0.90 -7.53 -15.75
CA THR A 72 -0.51 -7.27 -14.36
C THR A 72 -1.15 -6.03 -13.78
N GLU A 73 -1.39 -5.00 -14.59
CA GLU A 73 -2.09 -3.80 -14.15
C GLU A 73 -3.52 -4.11 -13.62
N ARG A 74 -4.18 -5.15 -14.16
CA ARG A 74 -5.52 -5.60 -13.73
C ARG A 74 -5.48 -6.37 -12.40
N ILE A 75 -4.31 -6.55 -11.81
CA ILE A 75 -4.19 -7.01 -10.44
C ILE A 75 -4.95 -6.07 -9.51
N CYS A 76 -4.76 -4.75 -9.66
CA CYS A 76 -5.40 -3.77 -8.79
C CYS A 76 -5.76 -2.47 -9.54
N GLY A 77 -6.98 -1.98 -9.31
CA GLY A 77 -7.44 -0.68 -9.82
C GLY A 77 -7.25 0.46 -8.82
N VAL A 78 -7.00 0.16 -7.55
CA VAL A 78 -6.71 1.17 -6.51
C VAL A 78 -5.26 1.64 -6.62
N CYS A 79 -4.27 0.75 -6.49
CA CYS A 79 -2.86 1.06 -6.78
C CYS A 79 -2.60 1.01 -8.29
N THR A 80 -3.37 1.76 -9.03
CA THR A 80 -3.42 1.72 -10.49
C THR A 80 -2.07 2.08 -11.11
N GLY A 81 -1.63 1.29 -12.09
CA GLY A 81 -0.36 1.51 -12.80
C GLY A 81 0.89 0.96 -12.12
N THR A 82 0.92 0.76 -10.79
CA THR A 82 2.15 0.30 -10.13
C THR A 82 2.61 -1.09 -10.60
N HIS A 83 1.68 -2.03 -10.80
CA HIS A 83 2.00 -3.34 -11.36
C HIS A 83 2.45 -3.27 -12.83
N ALA A 84 1.87 -2.35 -13.60
CA ALA A 84 2.29 -2.14 -14.98
C ALA A 84 3.71 -1.55 -15.05
N LEU A 85 4.03 -0.55 -14.21
CA LEU A 85 5.37 0.01 -14.09
C LEU A 85 6.40 -1.06 -13.71
N THR A 86 6.07 -1.88 -12.70
CA THR A 86 6.95 -2.98 -12.27
C THR A 86 7.13 -4.01 -13.39
N SER A 87 6.08 -4.29 -14.16
CA SER A 87 6.11 -5.23 -15.28
C SER A 87 6.96 -4.74 -16.44
N VAL A 88 6.80 -3.47 -16.87
CA VAL A 88 7.66 -2.93 -17.95
C VAL A 88 9.13 -2.93 -17.54
N ARG A 89 9.44 -2.56 -16.28
CA ARG A 89 10.80 -2.63 -15.72
C ARG A 89 11.36 -4.06 -15.74
N ALA A 90 10.56 -5.08 -15.40
CA ALA A 90 10.99 -6.47 -15.43
C ALA A 90 11.33 -6.95 -16.84
N VAL A 91 10.55 -6.55 -17.84
CA VAL A 91 10.78 -6.90 -19.25
C VAL A 91 11.98 -6.11 -19.82
N GLU A 92 12.11 -4.84 -19.47
CA GLU A 92 13.24 -3.99 -19.85
C GLU A 92 14.55 -4.53 -19.30
N ASP A 93 14.56 -4.95 -18.02
CA ASP A 93 15.72 -5.60 -17.39
C ASP A 93 16.10 -6.92 -18.10
N ALA A 94 15.09 -7.78 -18.38
CA ALA A 94 15.32 -9.06 -19.09
C ALA A 94 15.91 -8.88 -20.48
N LEU A 95 15.48 -7.85 -21.20
CA LEU A 95 15.87 -7.62 -22.60
C LEU A 95 17.00 -6.58 -22.76
N GLY A 96 17.44 -5.95 -21.67
CA GLY A 96 18.43 -4.89 -21.66
C GLY A 96 17.97 -3.65 -22.44
N ILE A 97 16.71 -3.27 -22.30
CA ILE A 97 16.11 -2.09 -22.93
C ILE A 97 16.33 -0.88 -22.02
N GLN A 98 16.80 0.22 -22.60
CA GLN A 98 16.97 1.48 -21.90
C GLN A 98 15.91 2.49 -22.32
N ILE A 99 15.47 3.32 -21.40
CA ILE A 99 14.44 4.33 -21.63
C ILE A 99 15.04 5.75 -21.68
N PRO A 100 14.40 6.69 -22.40
CA PRO A 100 14.78 8.11 -22.38
C PRO A 100 14.55 8.78 -21.03
N ASP A 101 15.22 9.92 -20.78
CA ASP A 101 15.13 10.66 -19.51
C ASP A 101 13.72 11.24 -19.28
N ASN A 102 13.04 11.74 -20.33
CA ASN A 102 11.67 12.20 -20.20
C ASN A 102 10.71 11.05 -19.85
N ALA A 103 10.94 9.84 -20.38
CA ALA A 103 10.15 8.67 -20.00
C ALA A 103 10.33 8.34 -18.51
N ASN A 104 11.56 8.43 -17.98
CA ASN A 104 11.81 8.28 -16.55
C ASN A 104 11.07 9.33 -15.72
N SER A 105 11.18 10.60 -16.11
CA SER A 105 10.50 11.71 -15.42
C SER A 105 8.97 11.55 -15.41
N ILE A 106 8.38 11.14 -16.54
CA ILE A 106 6.94 10.90 -16.67
C ILE A 106 6.52 9.69 -15.80
N ARG A 107 7.27 8.57 -15.84
CA ARG A 107 7.00 7.39 -15.01
C ARG A 107 7.07 7.74 -13.52
N ASN A 108 8.07 8.51 -13.11
CA ASN A 108 8.20 8.98 -11.73
C ASN A 108 7.05 9.90 -11.35
N MET A 109 6.65 10.85 -12.20
CA MET A 109 5.49 11.72 -11.92
C MET A 109 4.18 10.92 -11.79
N MET A 110 3.97 9.90 -12.62
CA MET A 110 2.78 9.02 -12.51
C MET A 110 2.81 8.19 -11.23
N GLN A 111 3.96 7.61 -10.88
CA GLN A 111 4.12 6.83 -9.65
C GLN A 111 3.97 7.71 -8.40
N LEU A 112 4.53 8.92 -8.40
CA LEU A 112 4.38 9.89 -7.31
C LEU A 112 2.94 10.39 -7.18
N ALA A 113 2.23 10.63 -8.30
CA ALA A 113 0.80 10.94 -8.26
C ALA A 113 -0.01 9.82 -7.63
N LEU A 114 0.33 8.56 -7.92
CA LEU A 114 -0.30 7.40 -7.27
C LEU A 114 0.00 7.36 -5.76
N GLN A 115 1.26 7.59 -5.34
CA GLN A 115 1.64 7.63 -3.92
C GLN A 115 0.81 8.68 -3.18
N ILE A 116 0.77 9.91 -3.68
CA ILE A 116 0.02 11.02 -3.08
C ILE A 116 -1.48 10.68 -3.01
N HIS A 117 -2.05 10.23 -4.14
CA HIS A 117 -3.46 9.85 -4.22
C HIS A 117 -3.82 8.77 -3.21
N ASP A 118 -3.10 7.66 -3.22
CA ASP A 118 -3.40 6.51 -2.38
C ASP A 118 -3.21 6.82 -0.89
N HIS A 119 -2.21 7.62 -0.52
CA HIS A 119 -1.98 8.01 0.87
C HIS A 119 -3.10 8.93 1.39
N ILE A 120 -3.57 9.89 0.60
CA ILE A 120 -4.68 10.77 0.96
C ILE A 120 -5.99 9.98 1.03
N VAL A 121 -6.29 9.17 0.00
CA VAL A 121 -7.49 8.33 -0.03
C VAL A 121 -7.50 7.33 1.12
N HIS A 122 -6.36 6.69 1.41
CA HIS A 122 -6.25 5.77 2.52
C HIS A 122 -6.57 6.46 3.85
N PHE A 123 -5.88 7.57 4.16
CA PHE A 123 -6.11 8.22 5.44
C PHE A 123 -7.56 8.66 5.60
N TYR A 124 -8.10 9.45 4.67
CA TYR A 124 -9.43 10.03 4.82
C TYR A 124 -10.57 9.04 4.61
N HIS A 125 -10.50 8.18 3.59
CA HIS A 125 -11.66 7.38 3.16
C HIS A 125 -11.64 5.93 3.67
N LEU A 126 -10.49 5.42 4.09
CA LEU A 126 -10.36 4.05 4.60
C LEU A 126 -10.07 4.03 6.10
N HIS A 127 -9.11 4.82 6.59
CA HIS A 127 -8.58 4.73 7.94
C HIS A 127 -9.15 5.76 8.92
N ALA A 128 -9.46 6.98 8.49
CA ALA A 128 -9.92 8.04 9.39
C ALA A 128 -11.20 7.67 10.15
N LEU A 129 -12.11 6.89 9.54
CA LEU A 129 -13.34 6.46 10.20
C LEU A 129 -13.12 5.47 11.36
N ASP A 130 -11.91 5.01 11.60
CA ASP A 130 -11.54 4.28 12.81
C ASP A 130 -11.26 5.23 13.99
N TRP A 131 -10.97 6.49 13.72
CA TRP A 131 -10.54 7.50 14.68
C TRP A 131 -11.56 8.64 14.85
N VAL A 132 -12.28 8.97 13.79
CA VAL A 132 -13.20 10.09 13.64
C VAL A 132 -14.63 9.57 13.63
N ASN A 133 -15.49 10.17 14.47
CA ASN A 133 -16.92 9.85 14.56
C ASN A 133 -17.78 10.92 13.86
N PRO A 134 -18.20 10.71 12.60
CA PRO A 134 -19.02 11.67 11.87
C PRO A 134 -20.39 11.95 12.53
N VAL A 135 -20.91 11.01 13.28
CA VAL A 135 -22.19 11.20 14.01
C VAL A 135 -22.00 12.17 15.19
N ASN A 136 -20.88 12.07 15.90
CA ASN A 136 -20.53 12.98 16.98
C ASN A 136 -20.28 14.42 16.47
N ALA A 137 -19.82 14.58 15.24
CA ALA A 137 -19.63 15.89 14.58
C ALA A 137 -20.89 16.75 14.55
N LEU A 138 -22.08 16.15 14.62
CA LEU A 138 -23.36 16.90 14.70
C LEU A 138 -23.52 17.71 15.99
N ARG A 139 -22.75 17.39 17.04
CA ARG A 139 -22.77 18.10 18.33
C ARG A 139 -21.79 19.27 18.38
N ALA A 140 -20.94 19.42 17.36
CA ALA A 140 -19.90 20.44 17.33
C ALA A 140 -20.47 21.87 17.25
N ASP A 141 -19.78 22.81 17.87
CA ASP A 141 -19.98 24.24 17.60
C ASP A 141 -19.13 24.64 16.36
N PRO A 142 -19.74 25.10 15.25
CA PRO A 142 -19.01 25.51 14.06
C PRO A 142 -18.00 26.65 14.30
N LYS A 143 -18.25 27.52 15.30
CA LYS A 143 -17.31 28.58 15.65
C LYS A 143 -16.08 28.02 16.37
N ALA A 144 -16.28 27.15 17.35
CA ALA A 144 -15.20 26.47 18.05
C ALA A 144 -14.40 25.55 17.10
N THR A 145 -15.08 24.91 16.14
CA THR A 145 -14.42 24.14 15.07
C THR A 145 -13.51 25.02 14.21
N SER A 146 -13.99 26.22 13.82
CA SER A 146 -13.18 27.20 13.09
C SER A 146 -11.96 27.65 13.89
N GLU A 147 -12.12 27.92 15.18
CA GLU A 147 -11.01 28.29 16.07
C GLU A 147 -9.99 27.13 16.23
N LEU A 148 -10.45 25.88 16.28
CA LEU A 148 -9.61 24.69 16.29
C LEU A 148 -8.82 24.59 14.97
N GLN A 149 -9.48 24.69 13.83
CA GLN A 149 -8.87 24.66 12.51
C GLN A 149 -7.76 25.71 12.38
N GLN A 150 -8.00 26.94 12.80
CA GLN A 150 -7.01 28.00 12.74
C GLN A 150 -5.79 27.76 13.63
N LYS A 151 -5.93 26.96 14.71
CA LYS A 151 -4.78 26.53 15.53
C LYS A 151 -4.02 25.39 14.90
N VAL A 152 -4.71 24.45 14.27
CA VAL A 152 -4.13 23.23 13.67
C VAL A 152 -3.48 23.57 12.33
N SER A 153 -4.17 24.35 11.51
CA SER A 153 -3.73 24.72 10.16
C SER A 153 -4.13 26.18 9.81
N PRO A 154 -3.37 27.17 10.29
CA PRO A 154 -3.71 28.59 10.10
C PRO A 154 -3.70 29.05 8.64
N SER A 155 -2.99 28.35 7.76
CA SER A 155 -2.89 28.67 6.33
C SER A 155 -4.00 28.08 5.48
N HIS A 156 -4.84 27.21 6.03
CA HIS A 156 -5.91 26.58 5.26
C HIS A 156 -7.06 27.56 5.00
N PRO A 157 -7.45 27.82 3.72
CA PRO A 157 -8.41 28.87 3.40
C PRO A 157 -9.85 28.54 3.79
N LEU A 158 -10.22 27.24 3.82
CA LEU A 158 -11.56 26.76 4.12
C LEU A 158 -11.74 26.54 5.64
N SER A 159 -11.79 27.62 6.40
CA SER A 159 -11.78 27.56 7.88
C SER A 159 -12.88 28.40 8.55
N SER A 160 -13.84 28.97 7.80
CA SER A 160 -14.85 29.86 8.38
C SER A 160 -15.94 29.10 9.16
N PRO A 161 -16.55 29.70 10.21
CA PRO A 161 -17.68 29.09 10.91
C PRO A 161 -18.87 28.77 10.00
N GLY A 162 -19.09 29.59 8.95
CA GLY A 162 -20.12 29.36 7.94
C GLY A 162 -19.89 28.06 7.16
N TYR A 163 -18.67 27.84 6.74
CA TYR A 163 -18.27 26.63 6.03
C TYR A 163 -18.52 25.36 6.86
N PHE A 164 -18.09 25.34 8.11
CA PHE A 164 -18.34 24.20 9.01
C PHE A 164 -19.83 23.98 9.28
N ARG A 165 -20.61 25.06 9.40
CA ARG A 165 -22.08 24.95 9.55
C ARG A 165 -22.74 24.32 8.32
N ASP A 166 -22.30 24.69 7.13
CA ASP A 166 -22.84 24.12 5.88
C ASP A 166 -22.54 22.63 5.78
N VAL A 167 -21.31 22.21 6.11
CA VAL A 167 -20.93 20.78 6.17
C VAL A 167 -21.76 20.06 7.22
N GLN A 168 -21.89 20.60 8.43
CA GLN A 168 -22.69 20.01 9.50
C GLN A 168 -24.17 19.85 9.11
N ASN A 169 -24.75 20.83 8.42
CA ASN A 169 -26.13 20.76 7.92
C ASN A 169 -26.30 19.67 6.83
N ARG A 170 -25.31 19.50 5.96
CA ARG A 170 -25.29 18.40 4.96
C ARG A 170 -25.21 17.05 5.65
N LEU A 171 -24.31 16.90 6.62
CA LEU A 171 -24.12 15.69 7.40
C LEU A 171 -25.40 15.35 8.21
N LYS A 172 -26.05 16.34 8.81
CA LYS A 172 -27.31 16.16 9.54
C LYS A 172 -28.40 15.54 8.66
N LYS A 173 -28.63 16.08 7.46
CA LYS A 173 -29.60 15.53 6.50
C LYS A 173 -29.28 14.08 6.14
N PHE A 174 -28.01 13.76 6.01
CA PHE A 174 -27.54 12.43 5.68
C PHE A 174 -27.81 11.43 6.81
N VAL A 175 -27.49 11.81 8.05
CA VAL A 175 -27.75 10.99 9.24
C VAL A 175 -29.26 10.82 9.49
N GLU A 176 -30.06 11.89 9.39
CA GLU A 176 -31.51 11.87 9.59
C GLU A 176 -32.26 11.03 8.52
N SER A 177 -31.67 10.86 7.33
CA SER A 177 -32.24 9.98 6.30
C SER A 177 -32.16 8.48 6.66
N GLY A 178 -31.43 8.11 7.72
CA GLY A 178 -31.14 6.74 8.11
C GLY A 178 -30.21 6.00 7.14
N GLN A 179 -29.72 6.69 6.10
CA GLN A 179 -28.80 6.15 5.10
C GLN A 179 -27.40 6.71 5.36
N LEU A 180 -26.70 6.18 6.35
CA LEU A 180 -25.35 6.63 6.66
C LEU A 180 -24.35 6.40 5.51
N GLY A 181 -24.70 5.59 4.50
CA GLY A 181 -23.89 5.36 3.31
C GLY A 181 -22.45 5.00 3.66
N LEU A 182 -21.51 5.83 3.26
CA LEU A 182 -20.09 5.69 3.52
C LEU A 182 -19.73 5.58 5.01
N PHE A 183 -20.53 6.19 5.87
CA PHE A 183 -20.32 6.22 7.32
C PHE A 183 -21.01 5.07 8.07
N LYS A 184 -21.68 4.14 7.38
CA LYS A 184 -22.42 3.05 8.03
C LYS A 184 -21.51 2.04 8.73
N ASN A 185 -20.28 1.87 8.26
CA ASN A 185 -19.34 0.84 8.70
C ASN A 185 -18.46 1.28 9.88
N GLY A 186 -18.97 2.12 10.77
CA GLY A 186 -18.29 2.51 12.00
C GLY A 186 -19.06 2.05 13.23
N TYR A 187 -18.35 1.93 14.34
CA TYR A 187 -18.90 1.56 15.65
C TYR A 187 -19.07 2.82 16.49
N TRP A 188 -20.01 3.71 16.10
CA TRP A 188 -20.08 5.09 16.56
C TRP A 188 -20.31 5.30 18.08
N ASP A 189 -20.78 4.27 18.79
CA ASP A 189 -20.97 4.30 20.24
C ASP A 189 -19.83 3.61 21.00
N ASN A 190 -18.78 3.18 20.29
CA ASN A 190 -17.64 2.52 20.92
C ASN A 190 -16.79 3.53 21.71
N PRO A 191 -16.45 3.26 23.00
CA PRO A 191 -15.67 4.17 23.83
C PRO A 191 -14.24 4.40 23.36
N ALA A 192 -13.77 3.61 22.39
CA ALA A 192 -12.45 3.80 21.77
C ALA A 192 -12.36 5.07 20.90
N TYR A 193 -13.48 5.72 20.53
CA TYR A 193 -13.47 7.03 19.87
C TYR A 193 -13.26 8.15 20.89
N LEU A 194 -12.18 8.92 20.74
CA LEU A 194 -11.72 9.89 21.75
C LEU A 194 -11.82 11.35 21.32
N LEU A 195 -12.15 11.64 20.05
CA LEU A 195 -12.17 13.02 19.56
C LEU A 195 -13.33 13.81 20.15
N PRO A 196 -13.13 15.12 20.47
CA PRO A 196 -14.24 16.01 20.74
C PRO A 196 -15.02 16.31 19.46
N PRO A 197 -16.31 16.72 19.57
CA PRO A 197 -17.16 16.97 18.41
C PRO A 197 -16.56 17.93 17.38
N GLU A 198 -15.84 18.95 17.81
CA GLU A 198 -15.20 19.94 16.94
C GLU A 198 -14.09 19.33 16.09
N ALA A 199 -13.30 18.41 16.65
CA ALA A 199 -12.28 17.68 15.90
C ALA A 199 -12.91 16.67 14.93
N ASP A 200 -14.01 16.01 15.34
CA ASP A 200 -14.78 15.14 14.45
C ASP A 200 -15.39 15.93 13.27
N LEU A 201 -15.92 17.14 13.49
CA LEU A 201 -16.46 17.98 12.42
C LEU A 201 -15.34 18.48 11.49
N MET A 202 -14.22 18.92 12.03
CA MET A 202 -13.05 19.34 11.25
C MET A 202 -12.56 18.20 10.34
N ALA A 203 -12.29 17.02 10.90
CA ALA A 203 -11.79 15.88 10.15
C ALA A 203 -12.81 15.34 9.13
N THR A 204 -14.12 15.35 9.46
CA THR A 204 -15.20 15.00 8.51
C THR A 204 -15.26 15.99 7.34
N THR A 205 -14.99 17.27 7.59
CA THR A 205 -14.93 18.30 6.55
C THR A 205 -13.76 18.03 5.60
N HIS A 206 -12.57 17.74 6.14
CA HIS A 206 -11.38 17.42 5.35
C HIS A 206 -11.53 16.09 4.58
N TYR A 207 -12.30 15.13 5.10
CA TYR A 207 -12.71 13.93 4.34
C TYR A 207 -13.42 14.31 3.03
N LEU A 208 -14.32 15.31 3.06
CA LEU A 208 -15.03 15.76 1.85
C LEU A 208 -14.10 16.54 0.91
N GLU A 209 -13.17 17.33 1.44
CA GLU A 209 -12.16 18.02 0.63
C GLU A 209 -11.22 17.04 -0.06
N ALA A 210 -10.80 15.98 0.63
CA ALA A 210 -10.00 14.90 0.05
C ALA A 210 -10.74 14.17 -1.09
N LEU A 211 -12.08 13.99 -1.00
CA LEU A 211 -12.89 13.45 -2.11
C LEU A 211 -12.86 14.33 -3.35
N ASP A 212 -12.74 15.64 -3.18
CA ASP A 212 -12.64 16.55 -4.31
C ASP A 212 -11.22 16.58 -4.89
N LEU A 213 -10.19 16.57 -4.02
CA LEU A 213 -8.80 16.59 -4.46
C LEU A 213 -8.41 15.31 -5.22
N GLN A 214 -8.83 14.14 -4.77
CA GLN A 214 -8.47 12.87 -5.40
C GLN A 214 -8.86 12.82 -6.89
N LYS A 215 -9.95 13.47 -7.29
CA LYS A 215 -10.38 13.60 -8.69
C LYS A 215 -9.42 14.44 -9.53
N GLU A 216 -8.73 15.40 -8.91
CA GLU A 216 -7.73 16.22 -9.58
C GLU A 216 -6.43 15.44 -9.77
N ILE A 217 -5.95 14.75 -8.74
CA ILE A 217 -4.68 13.99 -8.77
C ILE A 217 -4.67 12.96 -9.89
N VAL A 218 -5.75 12.21 -10.07
CA VAL A 218 -5.83 11.14 -11.09
C VAL A 218 -5.77 11.66 -12.53
N LYS A 219 -5.95 12.96 -12.75
CA LYS A 219 -5.76 13.57 -14.07
C LYS A 219 -4.32 13.46 -14.58
N VAL A 220 -3.33 13.38 -13.69
CA VAL A 220 -1.93 13.12 -14.05
C VAL A 220 -1.82 11.82 -14.83
N HIS A 221 -2.45 10.73 -14.34
CA HIS A 221 -2.50 9.45 -15.07
C HIS A 221 -3.25 9.56 -16.39
N THR A 222 -4.33 10.34 -16.45
CA THR A 222 -5.09 10.54 -17.68
C THR A 222 -4.29 11.31 -18.71
N ILE A 223 -3.53 12.32 -18.29
CA ILE A 223 -2.70 13.15 -19.18
C ILE A 223 -1.56 12.31 -19.78
N PHE A 224 -0.81 11.57 -18.97
CA PHE A 224 0.35 10.81 -19.45
C PHE A 224 0.01 9.39 -19.92
N GLY A 225 -1.00 8.75 -19.36
CA GLY A 225 -1.40 7.38 -19.66
C GLY A 225 -2.73 7.23 -20.38
N GLY A 226 -3.43 8.33 -20.70
CA GLY A 226 -4.67 8.36 -21.48
C GLY A 226 -5.94 8.04 -20.69
N LYS A 227 -5.87 7.50 -19.48
CA LYS A 227 -7.02 7.15 -18.63
C LYS A 227 -6.62 6.93 -17.16
N ASN A 228 -7.62 6.91 -16.29
CA ASN A 228 -7.56 6.40 -14.92
C ASN A 228 -8.91 5.73 -14.60
N PRO A 229 -8.96 4.54 -13.98
CA PRO A 229 -7.82 3.68 -13.65
C PRO A 229 -7.19 2.99 -14.87
N HIS A 230 -6.10 2.30 -14.62
CA HIS A 230 -5.36 1.51 -15.60
C HIS A 230 -4.80 2.35 -16.76
N PRO A 231 -3.92 3.34 -16.49
CA PRO A 231 -3.24 4.11 -17.54
C PRO A 231 -2.41 3.21 -18.45
N ASN A 232 -2.20 3.62 -19.70
CA ASN A 232 -1.37 2.84 -20.63
C ASN A 232 0.12 3.01 -20.30
N TRP A 233 0.86 1.93 -20.51
CA TRP A 233 2.32 1.86 -20.34
C TRP A 233 2.98 1.31 -21.61
N LEU A 234 4.29 1.45 -21.71
CA LEU A 234 5.07 1.00 -22.86
C LEU A 234 6.41 0.46 -22.41
N VAL A 235 6.76 -0.73 -22.84
CA VAL A 235 8.12 -1.26 -22.72
C VAL A 235 9.07 -0.41 -23.59
N GLY A 236 10.12 0.13 -22.99
CA GLY A 236 11.04 1.06 -23.64
C GLY A 236 10.72 2.54 -23.45
N GLY A 237 9.69 2.89 -22.64
CA GLY A 237 9.36 4.29 -22.36
C GLY A 237 7.93 4.52 -21.90
N VAL A 238 7.30 5.56 -22.44
CA VAL A 238 5.89 5.89 -22.21
C VAL A 238 5.16 6.11 -23.53
N PRO A 239 3.83 5.85 -23.59
CA PRO A 239 3.08 5.88 -24.85
C PRO A 239 2.67 7.30 -25.29
N CYS A 240 2.95 8.34 -24.50
CA CYS A 240 2.56 9.71 -24.80
C CYS A 240 3.72 10.47 -25.48
N PRO A 241 3.53 11.02 -26.69
CA PRO A 241 4.51 11.89 -27.31
C PRO A 241 4.49 13.28 -26.65
N ILE A 242 5.62 13.97 -26.64
CA ILE A 242 5.72 15.40 -26.31
C ILE A 242 5.72 16.18 -27.63
N ASN A 243 4.89 17.24 -27.71
CA ASN A 243 4.89 18.19 -28.82
C ASN A 243 4.23 19.49 -28.32
N ILE A 244 5.04 20.50 -28.05
CA ILE A 244 4.63 21.66 -27.26
C ILE A 244 3.64 22.54 -28.03
N ASP A 245 3.90 22.85 -29.30
CA ASP A 245 3.12 23.82 -30.08
C ASP A 245 3.07 23.53 -31.61
N GLY A 246 3.59 22.37 -32.02
CA GLY A 246 3.62 21.99 -33.44
C GLY A 246 2.30 21.42 -33.98
N VAL A 247 2.32 21.04 -35.23
CA VAL A 247 1.22 20.29 -35.85
C VAL A 247 1.07 18.94 -35.16
N GLY A 248 -0.12 18.64 -34.63
CA GLY A 248 -0.37 17.42 -33.84
C GLY A 248 -0.23 17.60 -32.33
N SER A 249 0.09 18.80 -31.83
CA SER A 249 0.20 19.07 -30.37
C SER A 249 -1.09 18.77 -29.59
N VAL A 250 -2.25 18.84 -30.20
CA VAL A 250 -3.55 18.53 -29.60
C VAL A 250 -3.62 17.08 -29.08
N GLY A 251 -2.97 16.13 -29.77
CA GLY A 251 -2.90 14.72 -29.37
C GLY A 251 -1.72 14.37 -28.47
N ALA A 252 -0.82 15.33 -28.21
CA ALA A 252 0.42 15.14 -27.49
C ALA A 252 0.41 15.81 -26.12
N ILE A 253 1.48 15.64 -25.35
CA ILE A 253 1.76 16.43 -24.15
C ILE A 253 2.19 17.82 -24.63
N ASN A 254 1.30 18.79 -24.46
CA ASN A 254 1.47 20.18 -24.87
C ASN A 254 1.49 21.11 -23.67
N MET A 255 1.70 22.42 -23.89
CA MET A 255 1.79 23.41 -22.81
C MET A 255 0.53 23.50 -21.94
N GLU A 256 -0.66 23.32 -22.52
CA GLU A 256 -1.91 23.34 -21.75
C GLU A 256 -1.96 22.19 -20.72
N ARG A 257 -1.61 20.98 -21.16
CA ARG A 257 -1.55 19.79 -20.31
C ARG A 257 -0.46 19.91 -19.25
N LEU A 258 0.71 20.44 -19.59
CA LEU A 258 1.80 20.68 -18.65
C LEU A 258 1.42 21.72 -17.59
N ASN A 259 0.75 22.80 -17.97
CA ASN A 259 0.24 23.80 -17.01
C ASN A 259 -0.79 23.17 -16.05
N LEU A 260 -1.65 22.29 -16.55
CA LEU A 260 -2.60 21.56 -15.69
C LEU A 260 -1.87 20.64 -14.72
N VAL A 261 -0.87 19.87 -15.16
CA VAL A 261 -0.04 19.02 -14.28
C VAL A 261 0.63 19.85 -13.20
N SER A 262 1.25 20.98 -13.55
CA SER A 262 1.87 21.91 -12.60
C SER A 262 0.88 22.39 -11.53
N SER A 263 -0.32 22.80 -11.94
CA SER A 263 -1.38 23.21 -11.00
C SER A 263 -1.85 22.09 -10.07
N ILE A 264 -1.88 20.84 -10.55
CA ILE A 264 -2.24 19.68 -9.72
C ILE A 264 -1.16 19.42 -8.67
N ILE A 265 0.11 19.51 -9.06
CA ILE A 265 1.25 19.35 -8.13
C ILE A 265 1.16 20.37 -7.00
N ASP A 266 0.90 21.66 -7.31
CA ASP A 266 0.75 22.70 -6.31
C ASP A 266 -0.40 22.42 -5.34
N LYS A 267 -1.56 21.98 -5.84
CA LYS A 267 -2.71 21.59 -5.01
C LYS A 267 -2.39 20.41 -4.08
N CYS A 268 -1.65 19.42 -4.58
CA CYS A 268 -1.23 18.28 -3.76
C CYS A 268 -0.30 18.70 -2.62
N GLN A 269 0.67 19.55 -2.92
CA GLN A 269 1.60 20.07 -1.92
C GLN A 269 0.86 20.90 -0.87
N GLU A 270 0.01 21.84 -1.31
CA GLU A 270 -0.81 22.67 -0.41
C GLU A 270 -1.69 21.81 0.52
N PHE A 271 -2.34 20.77 0.00
CA PHE A 271 -3.19 19.90 0.81
C PHE A 271 -2.38 19.07 1.81
N ASN A 272 -1.25 18.53 1.41
CA ASN A 272 -0.37 17.77 2.31
C ASN A 272 0.14 18.63 3.46
N GLU A 273 0.60 19.85 3.18
CA GLU A 273 1.18 20.76 4.17
C GLU A 273 0.13 21.38 5.10
N ASN A 274 -1.03 21.76 4.56
CA ASN A 274 -2.04 22.54 5.27
C ASN A 274 -3.22 21.74 5.80
N VAL A 275 -3.41 20.49 5.37
CA VAL A 275 -4.55 19.65 5.78
C VAL A 275 -4.08 18.31 6.29
N TYR A 276 -3.43 17.49 5.46
CA TYR A 276 -3.18 16.09 5.78
C TYR A 276 -2.21 15.91 6.96
N ILE A 277 -1.01 16.51 6.92
CA ILE A 277 -0.06 16.42 8.04
C ILE A 277 -0.60 17.05 9.32
N PRO A 278 -1.20 18.26 9.29
CA PRO A 278 -1.86 18.84 10.46
C PRO A 278 -2.94 17.95 11.08
N ASP A 279 -3.78 17.31 10.27
CA ASP A 279 -4.81 16.39 10.76
C ASP A 279 -4.23 15.17 11.46
N VAL A 280 -3.23 14.52 10.85
CA VAL A 280 -2.56 13.36 11.44
C VAL A 280 -1.95 13.70 12.79
N ILE A 281 -1.33 14.88 12.92
CA ILE A 281 -0.77 15.38 14.17
C ILE A 281 -1.87 15.67 15.20
N ALA A 282 -2.92 16.38 14.79
CA ALA A 282 -4.01 16.77 15.68
C ALA A 282 -4.78 15.53 16.19
N ILE A 283 -5.17 14.63 15.30
CA ILE A 283 -5.87 13.39 15.65
C ILE A 283 -4.95 12.51 16.51
N GLY A 284 -3.70 12.28 16.09
CA GLY A 284 -2.72 11.49 16.84
C GLY A 284 -2.48 12.02 18.26
N GLY A 285 -2.62 13.33 18.48
CA GLY A 285 -2.53 13.96 19.79
C GLY A 285 -3.57 13.45 20.81
N PHE A 286 -4.79 13.14 20.34
CA PHE A 286 -5.85 12.54 21.17
C PHE A 286 -5.66 11.05 21.40
N TYR A 287 -4.92 10.36 20.53
CA TYR A 287 -4.73 8.91 20.53
C TYR A 287 -3.32 8.48 20.92
N LYS A 288 -2.58 9.26 21.74
CA LYS A 288 -1.24 8.87 22.22
C LYS A 288 -1.21 7.52 22.94
N ASN A 289 -2.34 7.04 23.45
CA ASN A 289 -2.49 5.69 23.98
C ASN A 289 -2.42 4.59 22.91
N TRP A 290 -2.36 4.94 21.62
CA TRP A 290 -2.22 4.03 20.47
C TRP A 290 -0.79 3.95 19.92
N LEU A 291 0.22 4.31 20.73
CA LEU A 291 1.64 4.11 20.42
C LEU A 291 2.07 2.67 20.68
N TYR A 292 1.29 1.70 20.16
CA TYR A 292 1.53 0.26 20.20
C TYR A 292 1.10 -0.39 18.88
N GLY A 293 1.13 -1.74 18.78
CA GLY A 293 0.81 -2.45 17.55
C GLY A 293 1.93 -2.34 16.51
N GLY A 294 3.17 -2.14 16.95
CA GLY A 294 4.33 -2.02 16.07
C GLY A 294 4.66 -3.30 15.31
N GLY A 295 4.38 -4.46 15.92
CA GLY A 295 4.62 -5.75 15.28
C GLY A 295 6.05 -5.90 14.79
N LEU A 296 6.22 -6.22 13.52
CA LEU A 296 7.55 -6.41 12.90
C LEU A 296 8.31 -5.11 12.66
N SER A 297 7.68 -3.94 12.63
CA SER A 297 8.36 -2.68 12.28
C SER A 297 9.56 -2.35 13.16
N SER A 298 9.54 -2.76 14.44
CA SER A 298 10.65 -2.60 15.36
C SER A 298 11.75 -3.66 15.24
N GLN A 299 11.55 -4.68 14.41
CA GLN A 299 12.44 -5.84 14.28
C GLN A 299 12.96 -6.03 12.88
N ALA A 300 12.09 -5.94 11.86
CA ALA A 300 12.40 -6.33 10.49
C ALA A 300 11.64 -5.47 9.47
N CYS A 301 12.36 -4.59 8.79
CA CYS A 301 11.85 -3.69 7.75
C CYS A 301 12.56 -3.93 6.43
N LEU A 302 11.79 -3.94 5.32
CA LEU A 302 12.31 -4.10 3.97
C LEU A 302 11.80 -2.97 3.07
N ALA A 303 12.70 -2.40 2.27
CA ALA A 303 12.39 -1.46 1.20
C ALA A 303 13.22 -1.81 -0.05
N TYR A 304 12.58 -1.87 -1.22
CA TYR A 304 13.26 -2.11 -2.48
C TYR A 304 13.87 -0.85 -3.09
N GLY A 305 13.41 0.31 -2.64
CA GLY A 305 13.78 1.60 -3.19
C GLY A 305 13.13 1.88 -4.55
N ASP A 306 12.87 3.15 -4.82
CA ASP A 306 12.23 3.59 -6.06
C ASP A 306 12.52 5.06 -6.36
N ILE A 307 11.89 5.54 -7.45
CA ILE A 307 11.99 6.91 -7.95
C ILE A 307 13.45 7.22 -8.32
N PRO A 308 13.98 6.55 -9.37
CA PRO A 308 15.36 6.77 -9.81
C PRO A 308 15.54 8.18 -10.39
N GLU A 309 16.61 8.87 -9.97
CA GLU A 309 16.96 10.19 -10.50
C GLU A 309 17.29 10.10 -12.00
N ASN A 310 18.08 9.12 -12.38
CA ASN A 310 18.47 8.90 -13.77
C ASN A 310 17.77 7.66 -14.35
N PRO A 311 17.38 7.68 -15.64
CA PRO A 311 16.83 6.50 -16.27
C PRO A 311 17.87 5.36 -16.28
N ASN A 312 17.38 4.12 -16.11
CA ASN A 312 18.17 2.91 -16.20
C ASN A 312 19.24 2.72 -15.10
N ASP A 313 19.28 3.57 -14.10
CA ASP A 313 20.18 3.45 -12.95
C ASP A 313 19.36 3.27 -11.66
N PHE A 314 19.35 2.04 -11.16
CA PHE A 314 18.66 1.64 -9.92
C PHE A 314 19.67 1.37 -8.79
N SER A 315 20.87 1.95 -8.85
CA SER A 315 21.80 1.93 -7.71
C SER A 315 21.19 2.67 -6.52
N PRO A 316 21.46 2.27 -5.28
CA PRO A 316 20.83 2.86 -4.09
C PRO A 316 20.98 4.39 -3.98
N GLU A 317 22.08 4.94 -4.51
CA GLU A 317 22.41 6.37 -4.49
C GLU A 317 21.56 7.19 -5.47
N GLN A 318 20.94 6.53 -6.46
CA GLN A 318 20.08 7.15 -7.46
C GLN A 318 18.59 7.11 -7.10
N LEU A 319 18.23 6.51 -5.95
CA LEU A 319 16.84 6.30 -5.56
C LEU A 319 16.42 7.31 -4.50
N HIS A 320 15.40 8.09 -4.80
CA HIS A 320 14.80 9.04 -3.84
C HIS A 320 14.01 8.34 -2.73
N LEU A 321 13.40 7.19 -2.99
CA LEU A 321 12.89 6.31 -1.95
C LEU A 321 13.97 5.27 -1.62
N PRO A 322 14.39 5.13 -0.36
CA PRO A 322 15.58 4.38 0.03
C PRO A 322 15.42 2.88 -0.16
N ARG A 323 16.54 2.18 -0.48
CA ARG A 323 16.65 0.72 -0.52
C ARG A 323 17.42 0.21 0.69
N GLY A 324 16.95 -0.89 1.27
CA GLY A 324 17.66 -1.61 2.33
C GLY A 324 16.76 -2.53 3.13
N ALA A 325 17.38 -3.34 3.98
CA ALA A 325 16.69 -4.18 4.95
C ALA A 325 17.31 -4.00 6.34
N ILE A 326 16.45 -3.99 7.35
CA ILE A 326 16.82 -3.99 8.77
C ILE A 326 16.27 -5.26 9.37
N ILE A 327 17.08 -5.98 10.12
CA ILE A 327 16.69 -7.18 10.89
C ILE A 327 17.13 -7.04 12.34
N ASN A 328 16.48 -7.78 13.23
CA ASN A 328 16.75 -7.78 14.67
C ASN A 328 16.67 -6.38 15.33
N GLY A 329 15.97 -5.44 14.73
CA GLY A 329 15.84 -4.05 15.22
C GLY A 329 17.14 -3.25 15.22
N ASN A 330 18.19 -3.71 14.51
CA ASN A 330 19.48 -3.05 14.50
C ASN A 330 19.53 -1.90 13.48
N LEU A 331 19.18 -0.70 13.91
CA LEU A 331 19.20 0.52 13.06
C LEU A 331 20.61 0.98 12.67
N ASN A 332 21.65 0.43 13.27
CA ASN A 332 23.05 0.77 12.92
C ASN A 332 23.57 -0.07 11.74
N GLU A 333 22.79 -1.04 11.28
CA GLU A 333 23.17 -1.93 10.19
C GLU A 333 22.01 -2.05 9.19
N VAL A 334 22.17 -1.43 8.03
CA VAL A 334 21.23 -1.56 6.92
C VAL A 334 21.85 -2.51 5.89
N HIS A 335 21.20 -3.65 5.69
CA HIS A 335 21.64 -4.67 4.75
C HIS A 335 21.28 -4.28 3.31
N ASP A 336 22.17 -4.64 2.38
CA ASP A 336 21.92 -4.49 0.95
C ASP A 336 20.83 -5.46 0.47
N VAL A 337 19.97 -4.97 -0.41
CA VAL A 337 18.86 -5.72 -0.98
C VAL A 337 19.08 -5.91 -2.48
N ASP A 338 19.21 -7.16 -2.88
CA ASP A 338 19.23 -7.59 -4.28
C ASP A 338 18.15 -8.67 -4.53
N PRO A 339 17.00 -8.32 -5.10
CA PRO A 339 15.94 -9.27 -5.41
C PRO A 339 16.33 -10.32 -6.49
N ARG A 340 17.49 -10.19 -7.14
CA ARG A 340 18.02 -11.19 -8.06
C ARG A 340 18.71 -12.35 -7.34
N ASP A 341 19.09 -12.12 -6.09
CA ASP A 341 19.76 -13.11 -5.26
C ASP A 341 18.74 -14.16 -4.76
N PRO A 342 18.87 -15.44 -5.18
CA PRO A 342 17.94 -16.50 -4.78
C PRO A 342 17.90 -16.78 -3.28
N GLU A 343 18.92 -16.35 -2.52
CA GLU A 343 18.96 -16.53 -1.07
C GLU A 343 18.25 -15.38 -0.33
N GLN A 344 18.01 -14.24 -1.00
CA GLN A 344 17.41 -13.08 -0.36
C GLN A 344 15.87 -13.12 -0.34
N VAL A 345 15.24 -13.56 -1.43
CA VAL A 345 13.78 -13.59 -1.51
C VAL A 345 13.29 -15.00 -1.80
N GLN A 346 12.57 -15.58 -0.88
CA GLN A 346 11.93 -16.88 -1.04
C GLN A 346 10.49 -16.84 -0.55
N GLU A 347 9.58 -17.50 -1.28
CA GLU A 347 8.19 -17.67 -0.88
C GLU A 347 7.95 -19.09 -0.37
N PHE A 348 7.22 -19.20 0.73
CA PHE A 348 6.78 -20.46 1.36
C PHE A 348 5.26 -20.61 1.22
N VAL A 349 4.77 -21.86 1.22
CA VAL A 349 3.34 -22.15 1.01
C VAL A 349 2.76 -23.16 2.03
N ASP A 350 3.47 -23.44 3.13
CA ASP A 350 3.07 -24.45 4.11
C ASP A 350 1.70 -24.14 4.74
N HIS A 351 1.42 -22.85 5.00
CA HIS A 351 0.13 -22.37 5.48
C HIS A 351 -0.70 -21.65 4.40
N SER A 352 -0.27 -21.73 3.14
CA SER A 352 -0.98 -21.14 2.00
C SER A 352 -1.65 -22.21 1.16
N TRP A 353 -2.81 -21.90 0.56
CA TRP A 353 -3.56 -22.84 -0.30
C TRP A 353 -2.91 -23.04 -1.68
N TYR A 354 -1.61 -23.32 -1.66
CA TYR A 354 -0.81 -23.72 -2.82
C TYR A 354 0.01 -24.98 -2.49
N THR A 355 0.54 -25.62 -3.51
CA THR A 355 1.51 -26.70 -3.36
C THR A 355 2.80 -26.39 -4.08
N TYR A 356 3.90 -26.78 -3.45
CA TYR A 356 5.22 -26.91 -4.07
C TYR A 356 5.60 -28.39 -4.07
N GLY A 357 6.47 -28.79 -5.00
CA GLY A 357 6.86 -30.20 -5.13
C GLY A 357 7.53 -30.77 -3.87
N GLU A 358 8.21 -29.95 -3.10
CA GLU A 358 8.89 -30.30 -1.84
C GLU A 358 8.29 -29.50 -0.68
N PRO A 359 7.60 -30.16 0.27
CA PRO A 359 7.08 -29.49 1.46
C PRO A 359 8.19 -28.80 2.26
N GLY A 360 7.89 -27.63 2.81
CA GLY A 360 8.83 -26.88 3.65
C GLY A 360 9.95 -26.16 2.91
N LYS A 361 9.98 -26.23 1.59
CA LYS A 361 11.00 -25.56 0.78
C LYS A 361 10.49 -24.22 0.25
N GLY A 362 11.19 -23.13 0.55
CA GLY A 362 10.98 -21.86 -0.10
C GLY A 362 11.51 -21.84 -1.54
N LEU A 363 10.81 -21.16 -2.43
CA LEU A 363 11.26 -20.97 -3.82
C LEU A 363 11.50 -19.48 -4.08
N HIS A 364 12.63 -19.20 -4.76
CA HIS A 364 12.85 -17.87 -5.32
C HIS A 364 11.83 -17.61 -6.44
N PRO A 365 11.30 -16.38 -6.62
CA PRO A 365 10.23 -16.12 -7.59
C PRO A 365 10.53 -16.53 -9.03
N TRP A 366 11.79 -16.49 -9.51
CA TRP A 366 12.11 -17.03 -10.83
C TRP A 366 11.82 -18.52 -10.98
N ASP A 367 11.90 -19.28 -9.91
CA ASP A 367 11.60 -20.72 -9.86
C ASP A 367 10.25 -20.99 -9.19
N GLY A 368 9.52 -19.93 -8.87
CA GLY A 368 8.23 -19.97 -8.24
C GLY A 368 7.19 -20.71 -9.07
N VAL A 369 6.30 -21.39 -8.38
CA VAL A 369 5.18 -22.14 -8.96
C VAL A 369 3.88 -21.60 -8.38
N THR A 370 2.85 -21.47 -9.24
CA THR A 370 1.50 -21.09 -8.82
C THR A 370 0.57 -22.26 -9.12
N GLU A 371 0.47 -23.15 -8.16
CA GLU A 371 -0.36 -24.36 -8.23
C GLU A 371 -1.33 -24.35 -7.03
N PRO A 372 -2.61 -24.00 -7.25
CA PRO A 372 -3.58 -23.86 -6.19
C PRO A 372 -3.97 -25.22 -5.61
N GLN A 373 -4.05 -25.27 -4.27
CA GLN A 373 -4.53 -26.41 -3.50
C GLN A 373 -5.40 -25.91 -2.35
N TYR A 374 -6.71 -25.81 -2.60
CA TYR A 374 -7.65 -25.36 -1.58
C TYR A 374 -8.17 -26.53 -0.75
N GLU A 375 -7.83 -26.53 0.52
CA GLU A 375 -8.23 -27.53 1.49
C GLU A 375 -8.43 -26.87 2.86
N LEU A 376 -9.56 -27.14 3.50
CA LEU A 376 -9.76 -26.75 4.89
C LEU A 376 -9.02 -27.72 5.81
N GLY A 377 -8.36 -27.18 6.84
CA GLY A 377 -7.71 -27.99 7.85
C GLY A 377 -8.70 -28.88 8.62
N PRO A 378 -8.23 -30.01 9.18
CA PRO A 378 -9.09 -30.98 9.84
C PRO A 378 -9.82 -30.44 11.07
N ASN A 379 -9.30 -29.39 11.70
CA ASN A 379 -9.91 -28.75 12.87
C ASN A 379 -10.71 -27.48 12.51
N ALA A 380 -10.77 -27.10 11.24
CA ALA A 380 -11.61 -25.98 10.79
C ALA A 380 -13.09 -26.26 11.01
N LYS A 381 -13.84 -25.23 11.41
CA LYS A 381 -15.30 -25.32 11.56
C LYS A 381 -16.00 -24.69 10.37
N GLY A 382 -17.07 -25.32 9.89
CA GLY A 382 -17.85 -24.85 8.76
C GLY A 382 -17.65 -25.70 7.50
N THR A 383 -17.86 -25.08 6.34
CA THR A 383 -17.71 -25.72 5.02
C THR A 383 -16.74 -24.91 4.16
N ARG A 384 -16.36 -25.46 2.99
CA ARG A 384 -15.49 -24.74 2.03
C ARG A 384 -16.04 -23.37 1.61
N THR A 385 -17.35 -23.20 1.59
CA THR A 385 -18.06 -21.95 1.19
C THR A 385 -18.57 -21.13 2.36
N ASN A 386 -18.53 -21.65 3.59
CA ASN A 386 -18.97 -20.95 4.80
C ASN A 386 -18.07 -21.34 5.97
N ILE A 387 -16.92 -20.71 6.04
CA ILE A 387 -15.95 -20.93 7.12
C ILE A 387 -16.45 -20.22 8.39
N ILE A 388 -16.54 -20.97 9.50
CA ILE A 388 -16.89 -20.44 10.81
C ILE A 388 -15.60 -20.12 11.59
N GLU A 389 -14.64 -21.05 11.63
CA GLU A 389 -13.32 -20.88 12.23
C GLU A 389 -12.27 -21.59 11.37
N LEU A 390 -11.12 -20.96 11.21
CA LEU A 390 -9.97 -21.53 10.51
C LEU A 390 -9.19 -22.50 11.41
N ASP A 391 -8.49 -23.44 10.78
CA ASP A 391 -7.47 -24.26 11.40
C ASP A 391 -6.09 -23.65 11.12
N GLU A 392 -5.55 -22.93 12.09
CA GLU A 392 -4.26 -22.23 11.97
C GLU A 392 -3.03 -23.15 11.93
N ALA A 393 -3.20 -24.42 12.27
CA ALA A 393 -2.15 -25.44 12.12
C ALA A 393 -2.06 -25.99 10.69
N ALA A 394 -3.09 -25.76 9.88
CA ALA A 394 -3.16 -26.16 8.47
C ALA A 394 -2.94 -24.97 7.52
N LYS A 395 -3.39 -25.09 6.27
CA LYS A 395 -3.43 -23.99 5.30
C LYS A 395 -4.64 -23.10 5.56
N TYR A 396 -4.42 -21.76 5.62
CA TYR A 396 -5.50 -20.84 5.99
C TYR A 396 -5.58 -19.55 5.14
N SER A 397 -4.71 -19.41 4.13
CA SER A 397 -4.69 -18.17 3.32
C SER A 397 -4.36 -18.45 1.85
N TRP A 398 -4.87 -17.61 0.94
CA TRP A 398 -4.41 -17.56 -0.44
C TRP A 398 -3.15 -16.70 -0.62
N ILE A 399 -2.66 -16.05 0.43
CA ILE A 399 -1.41 -15.28 0.40
C ILE A 399 -0.25 -16.26 0.62
N LYS A 400 0.80 -16.18 -0.20
CA LYS A 400 2.06 -16.88 0.04
C LYS A 400 2.84 -16.21 1.18
N ALA A 401 3.86 -16.85 1.71
CA ALA A 401 4.70 -16.32 2.78
C ALA A 401 6.11 -15.96 2.25
N PRO A 402 6.31 -14.76 1.71
CA PRO A 402 7.65 -14.31 1.33
C PRO A 402 8.51 -14.05 2.56
N ARG A 403 9.80 -14.36 2.45
CA ARG A 403 10.82 -14.14 3.48
C ARG A 403 12.07 -13.54 2.85
N TRP A 404 12.66 -12.57 3.53
CA TRP A 404 13.95 -12.02 3.16
C TRP A 404 15.02 -12.68 4.04
N LYS A 405 15.90 -13.50 3.42
CA LYS A 405 16.89 -14.31 4.16
C LYS A 405 16.28 -15.07 5.34
N GLY A 406 15.10 -15.63 5.16
CA GLY A 406 14.35 -16.37 6.18
C GLY A 406 13.57 -15.50 7.18
N HIS A 407 13.69 -14.19 7.15
CA HIS A 407 12.97 -13.29 8.04
C HIS A 407 11.62 -12.86 7.46
N ALA A 408 10.56 -12.87 8.28
CA ALA A 408 9.33 -12.16 7.99
C ALA A 408 9.58 -10.66 8.08
N MET A 409 9.17 -9.91 7.07
CA MET A 409 9.47 -8.48 6.96
C MET A 409 8.21 -7.65 6.95
N GLU A 410 8.25 -6.46 7.54
CA GLU A 410 7.29 -5.40 7.29
C GLU A 410 7.76 -4.54 6.12
N VAL A 411 6.83 -4.18 5.23
CA VAL A 411 7.05 -3.27 4.10
C VAL A 411 6.03 -2.13 4.15
N GLY A 412 6.29 -1.06 3.44
CA GLY A 412 5.39 0.10 3.32
C GLY A 412 6.01 1.40 3.80
N PRO A 413 5.21 2.46 3.96
CA PRO A 413 5.72 3.79 4.32
C PRO A 413 6.58 3.79 5.58
N LEU A 414 6.14 3.10 6.66
CA LEU A 414 6.95 3.03 7.88
C LEU A 414 8.28 2.32 7.65
N ALA A 415 8.28 1.19 6.95
CA ALA A 415 9.52 0.45 6.66
C ALA A 415 10.51 1.31 5.83
N ARG A 416 10.03 2.01 4.79
CA ARG A 416 10.84 2.95 3.99
C ARG A 416 11.44 4.06 4.86
N TYR A 417 10.63 4.61 5.77
CA TYR A 417 11.07 5.68 6.68
C TYR A 417 12.07 5.19 7.72
N VAL A 418 11.90 3.99 8.25
CA VAL A 418 12.86 3.37 9.18
C VAL A 418 14.19 3.09 8.47
N VAL A 419 14.14 2.50 7.26
CA VAL A 419 15.35 2.27 6.45
C VAL A 419 16.03 3.58 6.06
N GLY A 420 15.28 4.59 5.59
CA GLY A 420 15.80 5.90 5.22
C GLY A 420 16.41 6.64 6.41
N TYR A 421 15.75 6.61 7.56
CA TYR A 421 16.27 7.21 8.80
C TYR A 421 17.59 6.56 9.23
N ALA A 422 17.66 5.24 9.22
CA ALA A 422 18.87 4.47 9.56
C ALA A 422 20.03 4.76 8.59
N LYS A 423 19.74 4.97 7.30
CA LYS A 423 20.73 5.38 6.28
C LYS A 423 21.13 6.85 6.36
N GLY A 424 20.49 7.65 7.21
CA GLY A 424 20.74 9.09 7.32
C GLY A 424 20.19 9.92 6.17
N HIS A 425 19.13 9.44 5.48
CA HIS A 425 18.45 10.20 4.42
C HIS A 425 17.91 11.53 4.97
N GLU A 426 18.41 12.64 4.46
CA GLU A 426 18.24 13.97 5.06
C GLU A 426 16.76 14.37 5.19
N ASP A 427 15.99 14.30 4.10
CA ASP A 427 14.57 14.67 4.12
C ASP A 427 13.77 13.82 5.10
N ILE A 428 13.91 12.49 5.04
CA ILE A 428 13.21 11.56 5.93
C ILE A 428 13.56 11.83 7.39
N LYS A 429 14.86 12.01 7.68
CA LYS A 429 15.31 12.30 9.03
C LYS A 429 14.75 13.61 9.56
N ASN A 430 14.78 14.67 8.76
CA ASN A 430 14.23 15.97 9.12
C ASN A 430 12.72 15.91 9.38
N GLN A 431 11.96 15.20 8.54
CA GLN A 431 10.52 15.01 8.72
C GLN A 431 10.20 14.23 10.00
N VAL A 432 10.87 13.11 10.24
CA VAL A 432 10.65 12.27 11.42
C VAL A 432 11.02 13.03 12.71
N ASP A 433 12.22 13.62 12.76
CA ASP A 433 12.67 14.39 13.92
C ASP A 433 11.78 15.62 14.18
N GLY A 434 11.29 16.26 13.12
CA GLY A 434 10.33 17.38 13.18
C GLY A 434 8.99 16.97 13.79
N LEU A 435 8.44 15.86 13.33
CA LEU A 435 7.19 15.30 13.85
C LEU A 435 7.32 14.91 15.32
N LEU A 436 8.36 14.14 15.67
CA LEU A 436 8.57 13.67 17.05
C LEU A 436 8.75 14.83 18.03
N ARG A 437 9.51 15.86 17.66
CA ARG A 437 9.62 17.10 18.46
C ARG A 437 8.28 17.81 18.64
N LYS A 438 7.49 17.95 17.57
CA LYS A 438 6.16 18.60 17.62
C LYS A 438 5.19 17.85 18.50
N MET A 439 5.27 16.53 18.54
CA MET A 439 4.40 15.66 19.33
C MET A 439 4.92 15.38 20.75
N ASP A 440 6.14 15.81 21.06
CA ASP A 440 6.86 15.46 22.29
C ASP A 440 6.92 13.94 22.52
N LEU A 441 7.48 13.23 21.52
CA LEU A 441 7.56 11.77 21.51
C LEU A 441 8.99 11.30 21.27
N PRO A 442 9.40 10.18 21.90
CA PRO A 442 10.68 9.54 21.62
C PRO A 442 10.64 8.78 20.28
N PHE A 443 11.83 8.47 19.74
CA PHE A 443 11.93 7.78 18.44
C PHE A 443 11.19 6.44 18.38
N ASN A 444 11.19 5.65 19.45
CA ASN A 444 10.50 4.36 19.46
C ASN A 444 8.97 4.46 19.27
N ALA A 445 8.38 5.64 19.42
CA ALA A 445 6.97 5.88 19.12
C ALA A 445 6.62 5.65 17.63
N VAL A 446 7.60 5.72 16.72
CA VAL A 446 7.38 5.40 15.30
C VAL A 446 6.97 3.95 15.07
N PHE A 447 7.39 3.03 15.94
CA PHE A 447 7.05 1.61 15.86
C PHE A 447 5.66 1.35 16.46
N SER A 448 4.64 1.86 15.77
CA SER A 448 3.25 1.77 16.25
C SER A 448 2.24 1.90 15.12
N THR A 449 0.98 1.61 15.42
CA THR A 449 -0.16 1.87 14.53
C THR A 449 -0.21 3.33 14.08
N LEU A 450 -0.05 4.27 15.01
CA LEU A 450 0.02 5.70 14.69
C LEU A 450 1.28 6.06 13.89
N GLY A 451 2.40 5.41 14.16
CA GLY A 451 3.65 5.62 13.43
C GLY A 451 3.52 5.24 11.96
N ARG A 452 2.81 4.13 11.62
CA ARG A 452 2.50 3.79 10.21
C ARG A 452 1.65 4.86 9.54
N THR A 453 0.64 5.36 10.25
CA THR A 453 -0.23 6.44 9.75
C THR A 453 0.56 7.73 9.52
N ALA A 454 1.43 8.09 10.45
CA ALA A 454 2.26 9.28 10.36
C ALA A 454 3.31 9.18 9.24
N ALA A 455 4.02 8.06 9.11
CA ALA A 455 5.00 7.83 8.05
C ALA A 455 4.37 7.98 6.66
N ARG A 456 3.14 7.49 6.48
CA ARG A 456 2.38 7.63 5.22
C ARG A 456 2.07 9.09 4.89
N ALA A 457 1.70 9.90 5.88
CA ALA A 457 1.43 11.32 5.67
C ALA A 457 2.71 12.10 5.32
N LEU A 458 3.81 11.82 6.02
CA LEU A 458 5.12 12.42 5.73
C LEU A 458 5.59 12.04 4.31
N GLU A 459 5.41 10.78 3.92
CA GLU A 459 5.76 10.32 2.58
C GLU A 459 4.92 10.99 1.49
N SER A 460 3.61 11.22 1.71
CA SER A 460 2.76 11.95 0.77
C SER A 460 3.30 13.36 0.49
N GLU A 461 3.75 14.06 1.52
CA GLU A 461 4.36 15.39 1.37
C GLU A 461 5.69 15.30 0.61
N TYR A 462 6.58 14.39 1.00
CA TYR A 462 7.85 14.17 0.30
C TYR A 462 7.63 13.84 -1.19
N CYS A 463 6.67 12.96 -1.49
CA CYS A 463 6.30 12.63 -2.86
C CYS A 463 5.80 13.85 -3.66
N SER A 464 5.09 14.79 -3.04
CA SER A 464 4.63 16.00 -3.73
C SER A 464 5.80 16.92 -4.12
N ARG A 465 6.83 17.04 -3.27
CA ARG A 465 8.06 17.77 -3.61
C ARG A 465 8.85 17.08 -4.72
N LEU A 466 8.98 15.77 -4.68
CA LEU A 466 9.63 14.98 -5.74
C LEU A 466 8.88 15.10 -7.07
N GLN A 467 7.54 15.13 -7.04
CA GLN A 467 6.76 15.29 -8.27
C GLN A 467 7.07 16.63 -8.95
N ARG A 468 7.25 17.71 -8.18
CA ARG A 468 7.71 19.00 -8.70
C ARG A 468 9.12 18.90 -9.29
N HIS A 469 10.04 18.23 -8.60
CA HIS A 469 11.40 18.03 -9.09
C HIS A 469 11.44 17.36 -10.49
N PHE A 470 10.72 16.26 -10.68
CA PHE A 470 10.69 15.56 -11.97
C PHE A 470 9.94 16.31 -13.06
N PHE A 471 8.92 17.10 -12.68
CA PHE A 471 8.27 18.02 -13.60
C PHE A 471 9.25 19.08 -14.13
N ASP A 472 9.99 19.73 -13.26
CA ASP A 472 10.96 20.78 -13.63
C ASP A 472 12.13 20.20 -14.43
N LYS A 473 12.57 18.96 -14.11
CA LYS A 473 13.58 18.23 -14.88
C LYS A 473 13.10 17.98 -16.32
N MET A 474 11.90 17.45 -16.50
CA MET A 474 11.29 17.24 -17.81
C MET A 474 11.14 18.56 -18.58
N MET A 475 10.69 19.63 -17.94
CA MET A 475 10.59 20.96 -18.56
C MET A 475 11.95 21.49 -19.03
N THR A 476 13.01 21.19 -18.29
CA THR A 476 14.39 21.54 -18.67
C THR A 476 14.84 20.77 -19.90
N ASN A 477 14.54 19.47 -20.00
CA ASN A 477 14.84 18.65 -21.17
C ASN A 477 14.12 19.17 -22.41
N ILE A 478 12.81 19.44 -22.30
CA ILE A 478 12.00 19.99 -23.38
C ILE A 478 12.56 21.33 -23.87
N LYS A 479 12.91 22.24 -22.93
CA LYS A 479 13.52 23.53 -23.26
C LYS A 479 14.87 23.39 -24.00
N ASN A 480 15.57 22.30 -23.74
CA ASN A 480 16.84 21.97 -24.44
C ASN A 480 16.61 21.21 -25.76
N GLY A 481 15.36 20.99 -26.17
CA GLY A 481 14.99 20.35 -27.43
C GLY A 481 14.90 18.82 -27.37
N ASP A 482 14.92 18.21 -26.17
CA ASP A 482 14.69 16.78 -26.00
C ASP A 482 13.21 16.51 -25.70
N GLU A 483 12.50 15.95 -26.67
CA GLU A 483 11.10 15.52 -26.58
C GLU A 483 10.96 13.99 -26.63
N SER A 484 12.07 13.25 -26.52
CA SER A 484 12.08 11.78 -26.61
C SER A 484 11.37 11.12 -25.41
N THR A 485 10.44 10.22 -25.69
CA THR A 485 9.65 9.53 -24.65
C THR A 485 9.69 8.00 -24.77
N ALA A 486 10.28 7.46 -25.82
CA ALA A 486 10.36 6.01 -26.03
C ALA A 486 11.63 5.61 -26.80
N ASN A 487 12.14 4.45 -26.48
CA ASN A 487 13.19 3.74 -27.22
C ASN A 487 12.60 2.43 -27.76
N VAL A 488 12.57 2.30 -29.07
CA VAL A 488 11.96 1.17 -29.78
C VAL A 488 13.00 0.27 -30.50
N GLU A 489 14.30 0.45 -30.25
CA GLU A 489 15.38 -0.30 -30.93
C GLU A 489 15.21 -1.82 -30.80
N LYS A 490 14.75 -2.28 -29.62
CA LYS A 490 14.53 -3.70 -29.35
C LYS A 490 13.04 -4.09 -29.39
N TRP A 491 12.21 -3.37 -30.16
CA TRP A 491 10.80 -3.70 -30.28
C TRP A 491 10.55 -5.00 -31.03
N ASP A 492 11.41 -5.35 -32.00
CA ASP A 492 11.28 -6.58 -32.79
C ASP A 492 11.80 -7.78 -31.97
N PRO A 493 10.98 -8.82 -31.72
CA PRO A 493 11.39 -10.03 -31.02
C PRO A 493 12.59 -10.76 -31.63
N SER A 494 12.86 -10.57 -32.94
CA SER A 494 14.04 -11.17 -33.59
C SER A 494 15.38 -10.66 -33.02
N SER A 495 15.36 -9.49 -32.36
CA SER A 495 16.54 -8.92 -31.70
C SER A 495 16.78 -9.46 -30.28
N TRP A 496 15.84 -10.26 -29.75
CA TRP A 496 15.89 -10.74 -28.37
C TRP A 496 16.74 -12.00 -28.22
N PRO A 497 17.37 -12.23 -27.06
CA PRO A 497 17.98 -13.51 -26.78
C PRO A 497 16.92 -14.61 -26.69
N LYS A 498 17.33 -15.87 -26.98
CA LYS A 498 16.41 -17.01 -26.90
C LYS A 498 15.89 -17.25 -25.48
N GLU A 499 16.72 -17.00 -24.48
CA GLU A 499 16.37 -17.09 -23.08
C GLU A 499 16.82 -15.81 -22.37
N ALA A 500 15.95 -15.25 -21.55
CA ALA A 500 16.23 -14.07 -20.74
C ALA A 500 15.47 -14.16 -19.42
N LYS A 501 15.99 -13.50 -18.40
CA LYS A 501 15.28 -13.31 -17.12
C LYS A 501 15.52 -11.90 -16.63
N GLY A 502 14.50 -11.32 -16.01
CA GLY A 502 14.58 -9.99 -15.46
C GLY A 502 13.74 -9.83 -14.21
N VAL A 503 14.02 -8.76 -13.48
CA VAL A 503 13.26 -8.34 -12.31
C VAL A 503 12.94 -6.85 -12.38
N GLY A 504 11.67 -6.53 -12.19
CA GLY A 504 11.22 -5.15 -11.95
C GLY A 504 10.95 -4.94 -10.47
N MET A 505 11.40 -3.81 -9.96
CA MET A 505 11.18 -3.38 -8.58
C MET A 505 10.48 -2.05 -8.55
N THR A 506 9.60 -1.87 -7.59
CA THR A 506 8.87 -0.62 -7.36
C THR A 506 8.51 -0.53 -5.88
N GLU A 507 8.52 0.67 -5.34
CA GLU A 507 7.87 0.95 -4.07
C GLU A 507 6.43 1.38 -4.35
N ALA A 508 5.50 0.43 -4.25
CA ALA A 508 4.08 0.74 -4.31
C ALA A 508 3.65 1.56 -3.07
N PRO A 509 2.50 2.23 -3.05
CA PRO A 509 2.00 2.93 -1.87
C PRO A 509 2.06 2.09 -0.59
N ARG A 510 1.86 0.78 -0.73
CA ARG A 510 1.82 -0.19 0.37
C ARG A 510 3.13 -0.89 0.66
N GLY A 511 4.18 -0.67 -0.16
CA GLY A 511 5.53 -1.18 0.09
C GLY A 511 6.21 -1.85 -1.10
N ALA A 512 7.19 -2.70 -0.79
CA ALA A 512 8.05 -3.39 -1.74
C ALA A 512 7.27 -4.32 -2.68
N LEU A 513 7.34 -4.04 -3.98
CA LEU A 513 6.72 -4.79 -5.07
C LEU A 513 7.81 -5.29 -6.02
N GLY A 514 7.82 -6.59 -6.29
CA GLY A 514 8.72 -7.18 -7.28
C GLY A 514 7.96 -8.05 -8.28
N HIS A 515 8.35 -7.96 -9.55
CA HIS A 515 7.93 -8.87 -10.61
C HIS A 515 9.14 -9.56 -11.21
N TRP A 516 9.10 -10.88 -11.31
CA TRP A 516 10.14 -11.71 -11.90
C TRP A 516 9.63 -12.38 -13.16
N VAL A 517 10.33 -12.21 -14.26
CA VAL A 517 9.97 -12.78 -15.56
C VAL A 517 11.09 -13.66 -16.10
N LYS A 518 10.72 -14.83 -16.63
CA LYS A 518 11.55 -15.64 -17.52
C LYS A 518 10.94 -15.62 -18.91
N ILE A 519 11.76 -15.30 -19.91
CA ILE A 519 11.38 -15.24 -21.32
C ILE A 519 12.14 -16.35 -22.06
N LYS A 520 11.41 -17.11 -22.86
CA LYS A 520 11.98 -18.15 -23.72
C LYS A 520 11.34 -18.11 -25.10
N ASP A 521 12.17 -18.12 -26.14
CA ASP A 521 11.73 -18.05 -27.53
C ASP A 521 10.70 -16.93 -27.80
N GLY A 522 10.93 -15.75 -27.21
CA GLY A 522 10.09 -14.57 -27.34
C GLY A 522 8.74 -14.63 -26.57
N ARG A 523 8.54 -15.61 -25.68
CA ARG A 523 7.33 -15.77 -24.87
C ARG A 523 7.67 -15.86 -23.39
N ILE A 524 6.71 -15.48 -22.54
CA ILE A 524 6.82 -15.63 -21.10
C ILE A 524 6.79 -17.13 -20.75
N GLU A 525 7.88 -17.65 -20.20
CA GLU A 525 7.99 -19.00 -19.68
C GLU A 525 7.44 -19.07 -18.25
N ASN A 526 7.84 -18.13 -17.40
CA ASN A 526 7.35 -17.98 -16.03
C ASN A 526 7.23 -16.52 -15.64
N TYR A 527 6.26 -16.22 -14.78
CA TYR A 527 6.04 -14.89 -14.24
C TYR A 527 5.57 -15.00 -12.80
N GLN A 528 6.20 -14.28 -11.87
CA GLN A 528 5.82 -14.27 -10.47
C GLN A 528 5.83 -12.84 -9.92
N CYS A 529 4.89 -12.56 -9.01
CA CYS A 529 4.73 -11.26 -8.37
C CYS A 529 4.79 -11.43 -6.85
N VAL A 530 5.71 -10.75 -6.19
CA VAL A 530 5.72 -10.62 -4.73
C VAL A 530 5.30 -9.19 -4.38
N VAL A 531 4.14 -9.07 -3.75
CA VAL A 531 3.41 -7.82 -3.60
C VAL A 531 3.51 -7.31 -2.16
N PRO A 532 3.38 -6.00 -1.88
CA PRO A 532 3.50 -5.47 -0.52
C PRO A 532 2.60 -6.18 0.51
N THR A 533 1.33 -6.40 0.18
CA THR A 533 0.40 -7.09 1.09
C THR A 533 0.70 -8.59 1.19
N THR A 534 1.43 -9.17 0.23
CA THR A 534 1.96 -10.54 0.38
C THR A 534 3.00 -10.61 1.49
N TRP A 535 3.87 -9.61 1.62
CA TRP A 535 4.79 -9.48 2.75
C TRP A 535 4.04 -9.29 4.07
N ASN A 536 3.20 -8.24 4.15
CA ASN A 536 2.57 -7.82 5.40
C ASN A 536 1.48 -8.79 5.89
N GLY A 537 0.67 -9.33 4.97
CA GLY A 537 -0.43 -10.25 5.26
C GLY A 537 -0.04 -11.73 5.13
N SER A 538 1.26 -12.03 5.06
CA SER A 538 1.73 -13.40 4.90
C SER A 538 1.26 -14.29 6.07
N PRO A 539 0.82 -15.52 5.78
CA PRO A 539 0.63 -16.52 6.82
C PRO A 539 1.98 -16.96 7.41
N ARG A 540 1.91 -17.83 8.41
CA ARG A 540 3.10 -18.46 9.01
C ARG A 540 3.91 -19.18 7.94
N ASP A 541 5.22 -19.16 8.07
CA ASP A 541 6.12 -19.98 7.26
C ASP A 541 6.32 -21.38 7.88
N THR A 542 7.13 -22.21 7.22
CA THR A 542 7.49 -23.55 7.67
C THR A 542 8.08 -23.58 9.09
N GLN A 543 8.77 -22.50 9.51
CA GLN A 543 9.38 -22.39 10.83
C GLN A 543 8.41 -21.86 11.89
N GLY A 544 7.25 -21.34 11.49
CA GLY A 544 6.25 -20.74 12.36
C GLY A 544 6.44 -19.24 12.59
N ASN A 545 7.27 -18.54 11.80
CA ASN A 545 7.35 -17.08 11.87
C ASN A 545 6.05 -16.46 11.36
N ILE A 546 5.46 -15.58 12.17
CA ILE A 546 4.22 -14.86 11.80
C ILE A 546 4.48 -13.64 10.95
N GLY A 547 3.50 -13.27 10.12
CA GLY A 547 3.54 -12.08 9.27
C GLY A 547 3.28 -10.78 10.04
N ALA A 548 3.45 -9.64 9.35
CA ALA A 548 3.37 -8.32 9.97
C ALA A 548 1.95 -7.99 10.50
N PHE A 549 0.89 -8.38 9.81
CA PHE A 549 -0.49 -8.17 10.28
C PHE A 549 -0.73 -8.91 11.60
N GLU A 550 -0.40 -10.20 11.63
CA GLU A 550 -0.58 -11.05 12.80
C GLU A 550 0.25 -10.54 13.98
N ALA A 551 1.51 -10.21 13.75
CA ALA A 551 2.41 -9.65 14.75
C ALA A 551 1.92 -8.33 15.37
N SER A 552 1.34 -7.46 14.55
CA SER A 552 0.87 -6.15 15.01
C SER A 552 -0.41 -6.19 15.82
N LEU A 553 -1.21 -7.25 15.66
CA LEU A 553 -2.42 -7.48 16.44
C LEU A 553 -2.11 -8.02 17.85
N MET A 554 -0.97 -8.69 18.03
CA MET A 554 -0.61 -9.29 19.31
C MET A 554 -0.55 -8.25 20.44
N ASN A 555 -1.06 -8.62 21.61
CA ASN A 555 -1.12 -7.77 22.80
C ASN A 555 -1.94 -6.48 22.63
N THR A 556 -2.82 -6.42 21.64
CA THR A 556 -3.80 -5.33 21.48
C THR A 556 -5.02 -5.62 22.35
N LYS A 557 -5.46 -4.64 23.15
CA LYS A 557 -6.69 -4.76 23.92
C LYS A 557 -7.87 -4.42 23.02
N VAL A 558 -8.91 -5.25 23.05
CA VAL A 558 -10.19 -5.03 22.36
C VAL A 558 -11.24 -4.64 23.39
N GLU A 559 -11.68 -3.38 23.39
CA GLU A 559 -12.63 -2.88 24.41
C GLU A 559 -13.98 -3.61 24.34
N ARG A 560 -14.47 -3.84 23.09
CA ARG A 560 -15.71 -4.59 22.84
C ARG A 560 -15.46 -5.64 21.76
N PRO A 561 -15.29 -6.91 22.11
CA PRO A 561 -15.05 -7.97 21.12
C PRO A 561 -16.12 -8.12 20.02
N GLU A 562 -17.34 -7.68 20.27
CA GLU A 562 -18.43 -7.62 19.29
C GLU A 562 -18.37 -6.41 18.36
N GLU A 563 -17.57 -5.40 18.68
CA GLU A 563 -17.32 -4.17 17.90
C GLU A 563 -15.81 -3.89 17.82
N PRO A 564 -15.03 -4.76 17.18
CA PRO A 564 -13.57 -4.80 17.32
C PRO A 564 -12.88 -3.70 16.48
N VAL A 565 -13.13 -2.44 16.78
CA VAL A 565 -12.54 -1.29 16.07
C VAL A 565 -11.01 -1.28 16.17
N GLU A 566 -10.47 -1.83 17.24
CA GLU A 566 -9.01 -1.92 17.47
C GLU A 566 -8.33 -2.86 16.47
N ILE A 567 -8.98 -3.95 16.11
CA ILE A 567 -8.49 -4.85 15.04
C ILE A 567 -8.47 -4.08 13.72
N LEU A 568 -9.56 -3.37 13.40
CA LEU A 568 -9.64 -2.56 12.18
C LEU A 568 -8.56 -1.47 12.14
N ARG A 569 -8.37 -0.71 13.22
CA ARG A 569 -7.32 0.32 13.33
C ARG A 569 -5.94 -0.22 13.02
N THR A 570 -5.60 -1.35 13.61
CA THR A 570 -4.29 -1.99 13.42
C THR A 570 -4.11 -2.44 11.98
N LEU A 571 -5.07 -3.16 11.41
CA LEU A 571 -5.00 -3.65 10.05
C LEU A 571 -5.02 -2.51 9.02
N HIS A 572 -5.91 -1.53 9.18
CA HIS A 572 -5.99 -0.39 8.28
C HIS A 572 -4.71 0.46 8.28
N SER A 573 -3.94 0.48 9.37
CA SER A 573 -2.66 1.22 9.39
C SER A 573 -1.66 0.75 8.34
N PHE A 574 -1.78 -0.48 7.87
CA PHE A 574 -0.97 -1.06 6.78
C PHE A 574 -1.51 -0.75 5.38
N ASP A 575 -2.76 -0.28 5.25
CA ASP A 575 -3.44 -0.12 3.97
C ASP A 575 -3.51 -1.44 3.18
N PRO A 576 -4.25 -2.48 3.66
CA PRO A 576 -4.28 -3.77 3.01
C PRO A 576 -4.83 -3.72 1.58
N CYS A 577 -4.12 -4.38 0.64
CA CYS A 577 -4.55 -4.52 -0.75
C CYS A 577 -4.56 -6.00 -1.13
N LEU A 578 -5.68 -6.68 -0.87
CA LEU A 578 -5.78 -8.13 -0.97
C LEU A 578 -5.88 -8.64 -2.40
N ALA A 579 -6.53 -7.90 -3.31
CA ALA A 579 -6.54 -8.25 -4.73
C ALA A 579 -5.12 -8.22 -5.33
N CYS A 580 -4.22 -7.41 -4.77
CA CYS A 580 -2.80 -7.45 -5.13
C CYS A 580 -2.12 -8.74 -4.66
N SER A 581 -2.46 -9.22 -3.47
CA SER A 581 -1.78 -10.36 -2.84
C SER A 581 -2.43 -11.71 -3.13
N THR A 582 -3.65 -11.72 -3.71
CA THR A 582 -4.44 -12.93 -3.95
C THR A 582 -5.22 -12.85 -5.27
N HIS A 583 -5.43 -13.98 -5.96
CA HIS A 583 -5.98 -13.99 -7.30
C HIS A 583 -6.92 -15.17 -7.53
N VAL A 584 -8.25 -14.98 -7.74
CA VAL A 584 -9.25 -16.07 -7.92
C VAL A 584 -9.94 -16.06 -9.28
N MET A 585 -10.03 -17.22 -9.89
CA MET A 585 -11.22 -17.85 -10.50
C MET A 585 -10.99 -19.35 -10.69
N SER A 586 -12.05 -20.18 -10.50
CA SER A 586 -12.02 -21.58 -10.94
C SER A 586 -11.88 -21.62 -12.48
N PRO A 587 -11.13 -22.59 -13.05
CA PRO A 587 -11.07 -22.79 -14.49
C PRO A 587 -12.44 -23.00 -15.13
N ASP A 588 -13.42 -23.44 -14.36
CA ASP A 588 -14.78 -23.78 -14.81
C ASP A 588 -15.82 -22.67 -14.51
N GLY A 589 -15.38 -21.49 -13.98
CA GLY A 589 -16.25 -20.35 -13.74
C GLY A 589 -17.21 -20.48 -12.56
N GLU A 590 -17.04 -21.48 -11.69
CA GLU A 590 -17.86 -21.64 -10.49
C GLU A 590 -17.44 -20.66 -9.38
N GLU A 591 -18.44 -20.05 -8.74
CA GLU A 591 -18.28 -19.14 -7.60
C GLU A 591 -17.88 -19.96 -6.36
N LEU A 592 -16.60 -19.83 -5.94
CA LEU A 592 -16.05 -20.61 -4.82
C LEU A 592 -16.46 -20.07 -3.44
N THR A 593 -17.03 -18.87 -3.37
CA THR A 593 -17.45 -18.26 -2.08
C THR A 593 -18.49 -17.16 -2.29
N THR A 594 -19.59 -17.22 -1.54
CA THR A 594 -20.56 -16.11 -1.44
C THR A 594 -20.30 -15.33 -0.17
N VAL A 595 -19.86 -14.07 -0.28
CA VAL A 595 -19.71 -13.17 0.85
C VAL A 595 -21.07 -12.54 1.18
N LYS A 596 -21.62 -12.82 2.35
CA LYS A 596 -22.80 -12.11 2.87
C LYS A 596 -22.34 -10.94 3.71
N VAL A 597 -22.46 -9.73 3.18
CA VAL A 597 -22.36 -8.50 3.96
C VAL A 597 -23.63 -8.40 4.81
N ARG A 598 -23.51 -8.41 6.14
CA ARG A 598 -24.62 -8.17 7.07
C ARG A 598 -24.76 -6.70 7.37
#